data_e4e8f44e8f4abd2bfaf000c7128af059
#
_entry.id   e4e8f44e8f4abd2bfaf000c7128af059
#
_cell.length_a   1.000
_cell.length_b   1.000
_cell.length_c   1.000
_cell.angle_alpha   90.00
_cell.angle_beta   90.00
_cell.angle_gamma   90.00
#
_symmetry.space_group_name_H-M   'P 1'
#
loop_
_entity.id
_entity.type
_entity.pdbx_description
1 polymer ?
#
loop_
_entity_poly.entity_id
_entity_poly.type
_entity_poly.pdbx_seq_one_letter_code
_entity_poly.pdbx_strand_id
1 'polypeptide(L)'
;VLSSGGTDSLTVTGAGWTADEFAGTPHYVLIASGDTSGDVFDIIGNDATSLTLKAGSGDFSSVDFVGVSITIYQHNTLASVFGSDPTTKGLLGGLDADSADQILLYEDGSGFTTYFYKDTNIPDFLNPNDKIAWVTSADNENDYSNTPLPPNRGFIIMRRPTSEYGITVFGDVIDDDVNVPIADGYNLICVPYPIPDSVTLDDSGLYDATDTGFIHSLQPGLDADTAELVVMWSGSGYIQYFYKDQNIPDFLNPNDKRGWVTSADNENLAGSTPMNGSFFILRKAPNPALNWVFPSVVTP
;
A
#
# COMPACT_ATOMS: atom_id res chain seq x y z
N VAL A 1 -4.25 12.94 22.39
CA VAL A 1 -4.95 13.90 21.51
C VAL A 1 -3.91 14.84 20.94
N LEU A 2 -3.95 15.10 19.64
CA LEU A 2 -3.10 16.07 18.97
C LEU A 2 -3.39 17.50 19.46
N SER A 3 -2.36 18.33 19.49
CA SER A 3 -2.47 19.75 19.85
C SER A 3 -1.92 20.67 18.77
N SER A 4 -0.96 20.22 17.98
CA SER A 4 -0.37 20.97 16.86
C SER A 4 0.42 20.04 15.95
N GLY A 5 0.82 20.56 14.78
CA GLY A 5 1.75 19.91 13.86
C GLY A 5 2.79 20.89 13.35
N GLY A 6 3.84 20.38 12.74
CA GLY A 6 4.90 21.11 12.05
C GLY A 6 5.31 20.36 10.80
N THR A 7 6.43 20.73 10.19
CA THR A 7 6.97 19.97 9.07
C THR A 7 7.42 18.58 9.55
N ASP A 8 6.84 17.55 8.97
CA ASP A 8 7.09 16.13 9.30
C ASP A 8 7.04 15.84 10.82
N SER A 9 6.12 16.49 11.54
CA SER A 9 6.00 16.32 13.00
C SER A 9 4.59 16.56 13.51
N LEU A 10 4.22 15.82 14.59
CA LEU A 10 2.95 15.94 15.30
C LEU A 10 3.20 16.08 16.80
N THR A 11 2.50 16.99 17.47
CA THR A 11 2.59 17.18 18.92
C THR A 11 1.35 16.63 19.61
N VAL A 12 1.55 15.84 20.65
CA VAL A 12 0.50 15.12 21.40
C VAL A 12 0.49 15.56 22.85
N THR A 13 -0.53 16.27 23.25
CA THR A 13 -0.65 16.74 24.64
C THR A 13 -0.80 15.57 25.61
N GLY A 14 0.08 15.52 26.62
CA GLY A 14 0.00 14.56 27.72
C GLY A 14 0.41 13.14 27.33
N ALA A 15 1.14 12.95 26.24
CA ALA A 15 1.59 11.64 25.80
C ALA A 15 2.48 10.94 26.83
N GLY A 16 3.50 11.63 27.34
CA GLY A 16 4.40 11.09 28.38
C GLY A 16 5.30 9.95 27.91
N TRP A 17 5.63 9.92 26.62
CA TRP A 17 6.50 8.88 26.04
C TRP A 17 7.93 8.98 26.53
N THR A 18 8.65 7.86 26.45
CA THR A 18 10.11 7.88 26.55
C THR A 18 10.68 8.34 25.21
N ALA A 19 11.75 9.14 25.23
CA ALA A 19 12.42 9.52 23.98
C ALA A 19 12.88 8.27 23.21
N ASP A 20 12.68 8.29 21.90
CA ASP A 20 12.99 7.18 20.97
C ASP A 20 12.26 5.86 21.25
N GLU A 21 11.13 5.90 21.96
CA GLU A 21 10.30 4.73 22.27
C GLU A 21 9.89 3.98 20.99
N PHE A 22 9.64 4.71 19.90
CA PHE A 22 9.20 4.15 18.62
C PHE A 22 10.32 3.95 17.59
N ALA A 23 11.59 4.24 17.94
CA ALA A 23 12.70 4.15 16.98
C ALA A 23 13.25 2.72 16.80
N GLY A 24 13.06 1.84 17.78
CA GLY A 24 13.65 0.49 17.78
C GLY A 24 12.91 -0.53 16.89
N THR A 25 11.62 -0.32 16.71
CA THR A 25 10.74 -1.11 15.83
C THR A 25 9.92 -0.14 14.98
N PRO A 26 9.67 -0.44 13.69
CA PRO A 26 8.90 0.46 12.84
C PRO A 26 7.46 0.65 13.37
N HIS A 27 7.04 1.92 13.47
CA HIS A 27 5.69 2.28 13.87
C HIS A 27 5.09 3.29 12.88
N TYR A 28 3.78 3.37 12.86
CA TYR A 28 3.05 4.41 12.16
C TYR A 28 1.97 5.00 13.06
N VAL A 29 1.56 6.22 12.74
CA VAL A 29 0.42 6.89 13.36
C VAL A 29 -0.73 6.96 12.38
N LEU A 30 -1.93 6.59 12.84
CA LEU A 30 -3.20 6.79 12.15
C LEU A 30 -3.89 8.00 12.79
N ILE A 31 -4.30 8.96 11.99
CA ILE A 31 -5.18 10.04 12.43
C ILE A 31 -6.61 9.50 12.50
N ALA A 32 -7.18 9.39 13.69
CA ALA A 32 -8.46 8.72 13.90
C ALA A 32 -9.67 9.66 13.95
N SER A 33 -9.48 10.99 13.79
CA SER A 33 -10.59 11.95 13.71
C SER A 33 -10.14 13.28 13.11
N GLY A 34 -11.09 14.16 12.77
CA GLY A 34 -10.83 15.46 12.15
C GLY A 34 -10.76 15.40 10.63
N ASP A 35 -10.37 16.52 9.99
CA ASP A 35 -10.36 16.67 8.52
C ASP A 35 -9.32 15.76 7.83
N THR A 36 -8.33 15.29 8.58
CA THR A 36 -7.28 14.37 8.10
C THR A 36 -7.47 12.95 8.64
N SER A 37 -8.69 12.62 9.10
CA SER A 37 -9.02 11.28 9.56
C SER A 37 -8.72 10.24 8.48
N GLY A 38 -8.07 9.15 8.86
CA GLY A 38 -7.63 8.10 7.94
C GLY A 38 -6.20 8.26 7.42
N ASP A 39 -5.56 9.42 7.60
CA ASP A 39 -4.17 9.59 7.18
C ASP A 39 -3.22 8.74 8.04
N VAL A 40 -2.25 8.13 7.36
CA VAL A 40 -1.25 7.23 7.95
C VAL A 40 0.15 7.78 7.68
N PHE A 41 0.97 7.91 8.74
CA PHE A 41 2.34 8.43 8.62
C PHE A 41 3.33 7.53 9.37
N ASP A 42 4.46 7.21 8.73
CA ASP A 42 5.55 6.47 9.35
C ASP A 42 6.23 7.31 10.43
N ILE A 43 6.47 6.72 11.60
CA ILE A 43 7.19 7.33 12.72
C ILE A 43 8.66 6.92 12.64
N ILE A 44 9.56 7.91 12.65
CA ILE A 44 11.01 7.67 12.66
C ILE A 44 11.66 8.00 14.01
N GLY A 45 10.93 8.60 14.92
CA GLY A 45 11.39 8.91 16.28
C GLY A 45 10.33 9.67 17.07
N ASN A 46 10.58 9.86 18.34
CA ASN A 46 9.72 10.65 19.24
C ASN A 46 10.50 11.25 20.40
N ASP A 47 9.98 12.34 20.95
CA ASP A 47 10.29 12.79 22.31
C ASP A 47 9.11 12.52 23.26
N ALA A 48 9.09 13.16 24.43
CA ALA A 48 8.04 12.93 25.43
C ALA A 48 6.63 13.35 24.98
N THR A 49 6.51 14.21 23.96
CA THR A 49 5.26 14.84 23.55
C THR A 49 5.10 14.98 22.03
N SER A 50 6.13 14.70 21.26
CA SER A 50 6.07 14.83 19.81
C SER A 50 6.52 13.57 19.08
N LEU A 51 5.92 13.35 17.92
CA LEU A 51 6.32 12.33 16.94
C LEU A 51 7.11 13.01 15.82
N THR A 52 8.22 12.43 15.43
CA THR A 52 8.95 12.76 14.22
C THR A 52 8.53 11.78 13.13
N LEU A 53 7.99 12.31 12.05
CA LEU A 53 7.50 11.51 10.93
C LEU A 53 8.58 11.36 9.87
N LYS A 54 8.40 10.40 8.98
CA LYS A 54 9.27 10.21 7.82
C LYS A 54 9.30 11.49 6.97
N ALA A 55 10.47 11.87 6.50
CA ALA A 55 10.64 13.06 5.67
C ALA A 55 9.73 13.04 4.43
N GLY A 56 9.04 14.14 4.17
CA GLY A 56 8.05 14.26 3.11
C GLY A 56 6.63 13.85 3.50
N SER A 57 6.36 13.58 4.80
CA SER A 57 5.00 13.34 5.30
C SER A 57 4.10 14.58 5.16
N GLY A 58 4.66 15.79 5.26
CA GLY A 58 3.94 17.03 5.00
C GLY A 58 4.25 18.17 5.95
N ASP A 59 3.65 19.32 5.66
CA ASP A 59 3.64 20.49 6.56
C ASP A 59 2.27 20.63 7.21
N PHE A 60 2.22 20.31 8.49
CA PHE A 60 1.00 20.32 9.31
C PHE A 60 0.84 21.61 10.14
N SER A 61 1.69 22.61 9.91
CA SER A 61 1.68 23.85 10.72
C SER A 61 0.40 24.67 10.59
N SER A 62 -0.34 24.50 9.50
CA SER A 62 -1.62 25.18 9.24
C SER A 62 -2.85 24.30 9.51
N VAL A 63 -2.67 23.05 9.92
CA VAL A 63 -3.78 22.11 10.19
C VAL A 63 -4.26 22.29 11.62
N ASP A 64 -5.57 22.41 11.80
CA ASP A 64 -6.17 22.44 13.14
C ASP A 64 -6.31 21.01 13.69
N PHE A 65 -5.40 20.66 14.58
CA PHE A 65 -5.38 19.36 15.25
C PHE A 65 -5.99 19.39 16.66
N VAL A 66 -6.58 20.50 17.09
CA VAL A 66 -7.11 20.59 18.45
C VAL A 66 -8.25 19.57 18.65
N GLY A 67 -8.01 18.63 19.55
CA GLY A 67 -8.98 17.58 19.86
C GLY A 67 -8.95 16.35 18.94
N VAL A 68 -8.09 16.34 17.92
CA VAL A 68 -7.93 15.21 17.00
C VAL A 68 -7.32 14.01 17.72
N SER A 69 -7.95 12.86 17.62
CA SER A 69 -7.41 11.60 18.16
C SER A 69 -6.45 10.93 17.19
N ILE A 70 -5.49 10.23 17.75
CA ILE A 70 -4.56 9.39 16.98
C ILE A 70 -4.44 8.03 17.61
N THR A 71 -4.08 7.06 16.80
CA THR A 71 -3.67 5.72 17.25
C THR A 71 -2.29 5.40 16.67
N ILE A 72 -1.41 4.85 17.51
CA ILE A 72 -0.07 4.42 17.07
C ILE A 72 -0.08 2.90 16.98
N TYR A 73 0.34 2.40 15.83
CA TYR A 73 0.46 0.97 15.55
C TYR A 73 1.90 0.61 15.22
N GLN A 74 2.27 -0.62 15.57
CA GLN A 74 3.51 -1.21 15.09
C GLN A 74 3.31 -1.74 13.67
N HIS A 75 4.25 -1.46 12.77
CA HIS A 75 4.25 -2.07 11.44
C HIS A 75 4.45 -3.58 11.50
N ASN A 76 3.76 -4.29 10.64
CA ASN A 76 4.26 -5.58 10.21
C ASN A 76 5.59 -5.40 9.48
N THR A 77 6.51 -6.34 9.65
CA THR A 77 7.82 -6.33 8.99
C THR A 77 8.03 -7.63 8.21
N LEU A 78 9.08 -7.70 7.38
CA LEU A 78 9.44 -8.95 6.70
C LEU A 78 9.57 -10.09 7.70
N ALA A 79 10.29 -9.88 8.81
CA ALA A 79 10.47 -10.92 9.82
C ALA A 79 9.21 -11.25 10.60
N SER A 80 8.32 -10.29 10.87
CA SER A 80 7.08 -10.56 11.60
C SER A 80 6.10 -11.41 10.77
N VAL A 81 5.99 -11.13 9.48
CA VAL A 81 5.07 -11.82 8.56
C VAL A 81 5.65 -13.15 8.08
N PHE A 82 6.86 -13.12 7.57
CA PHE A 82 7.46 -14.29 6.93
C PHE A 82 8.33 -15.13 7.88
N GLY A 83 8.79 -14.55 8.97
CA GLY A 83 9.71 -15.16 9.95
C GLY A 83 11.11 -14.56 9.87
N SER A 84 11.82 -14.59 10.99
CA SER A 84 13.26 -14.27 11.05
C SER A 84 14.11 -15.30 10.29
N ASP A 85 13.63 -16.54 10.24
CA ASP A 85 14.08 -17.62 9.35
C ASP A 85 12.84 -18.17 8.61
N PRO A 86 12.53 -17.64 7.43
CA PRO A 86 11.33 -18.01 6.69
C PRO A 86 11.40 -19.42 6.07
N THR A 87 12.60 -20.03 6.02
CA THR A 87 12.76 -21.39 5.49
C THR A 87 12.02 -22.42 6.35
N THR A 88 11.89 -22.15 7.65
CA THR A 88 11.10 -22.97 8.59
C THR A 88 9.61 -22.94 8.31
N LYS A 89 9.12 -21.94 7.57
CA LYS A 89 7.75 -21.78 7.14
C LYS A 89 7.51 -22.18 5.68
N GLY A 90 8.56 -22.66 4.99
CA GLY A 90 8.45 -23.17 3.62
C GLY A 90 8.77 -22.15 2.51
N LEU A 91 9.32 -20.97 2.83
CA LEU A 91 9.98 -20.13 1.84
C LEU A 91 11.36 -20.69 1.52
N LEU A 92 11.75 -20.64 0.27
CA LEU A 92 13.09 -21.06 -0.16
C LEU A 92 14.07 -19.93 0.09
N GLY A 93 15.09 -20.19 0.94
CA GLY A 93 16.25 -19.35 1.04
C GLY A 93 17.25 -19.61 -0.09
N GLY A 94 18.22 -18.75 -0.25
CA GLY A 94 19.26 -18.92 -1.26
C GLY A 94 20.45 -18.02 -1.06
N LEU A 95 21.50 -18.23 -1.85
CA LEU A 95 22.69 -17.39 -1.85
C LEU A 95 22.42 -16.02 -2.47
N ASP A 96 21.51 -15.96 -3.43
CA ASP A 96 21.12 -14.78 -4.20
C ASP A 96 19.61 -14.78 -4.51
N ALA A 97 19.13 -13.67 -5.04
CA ALA A 97 17.74 -13.51 -5.40
C ALA A 97 17.26 -14.50 -6.48
N ASP A 98 18.15 -14.98 -7.33
CA ASP A 98 17.77 -15.91 -8.40
C ASP A 98 17.55 -17.34 -7.89
N SER A 99 18.20 -17.70 -6.79
CA SER A 99 18.06 -19.00 -6.16
C SER A 99 17.01 -19.07 -5.06
N ALA A 100 16.58 -17.91 -4.50
CA ALA A 100 15.63 -17.81 -3.39
C ALA A 100 14.21 -17.43 -3.86
N ASP A 101 13.22 -17.62 -2.98
CA ASP A 101 11.94 -16.95 -3.08
C ASP A 101 12.10 -15.46 -2.80
N GLN A 102 11.32 -14.62 -3.46
CA GLN A 102 11.48 -13.17 -3.39
C GLN A 102 10.20 -12.50 -2.89
N ILE A 103 10.38 -11.46 -2.10
CA ILE A 103 9.33 -10.51 -1.73
C ILE A 103 9.66 -9.19 -2.43
N LEU A 104 8.77 -8.72 -3.30
CA LEU A 104 8.92 -7.48 -4.04
C LEU A 104 8.03 -6.42 -3.40
N LEU A 105 8.63 -5.38 -2.85
CA LEU A 105 7.94 -4.19 -2.35
C LEU A 105 8.03 -3.10 -3.41
N TYR A 106 6.90 -2.48 -3.72
CA TYR A 106 6.85 -1.37 -4.64
C TYR A 106 7.04 -0.05 -3.91
N GLU A 107 7.98 0.75 -4.37
CA GLU A 107 8.24 2.10 -3.87
C GLU A 107 7.88 3.11 -4.96
N ASP A 108 7.04 4.09 -4.61
CA ASP A 108 6.56 5.10 -5.54
C ASP A 108 7.73 5.84 -6.20
N GLY A 109 7.73 5.87 -7.53
CA GLY A 109 8.77 6.51 -8.33
C GLY A 109 10.10 5.76 -8.45
N SER A 110 10.34 4.72 -7.62
CA SER A 110 11.59 3.94 -7.61
C SER A 110 11.43 2.53 -8.18
N GLY A 111 10.17 2.03 -8.25
CA GLY A 111 9.89 0.69 -8.72
C GLY A 111 9.95 -0.37 -7.62
N PHE A 112 10.36 -1.60 -7.96
CA PHE A 112 10.40 -2.70 -7.01
C PHE A 112 11.76 -2.85 -6.36
N THR A 113 11.76 -2.90 -5.00
CA THR A 113 12.89 -3.43 -4.24
C THR A 113 12.65 -4.92 -3.98
N THR A 114 13.63 -5.75 -4.35
CA THR A 114 13.57 -7.20 -4.21
C THR A 114 14.26 -7.61 -2.93
N TYR A 115 13.51 -8.24 -2.02
CA TYR A 115 13.99 -8.85 -0.79
C TYR A 115 13.97 -10.36 -0.91
N PHE A 116 14.96 -11.03 -0.33
CA PHE A 116 15.01 -12.48 -0.21
C PHE A 116 15.71 -12.86 1.09
N TYR A 117 15.48 -14.09 1.54
CA TYR A 117 16.21 -14.60 2.70
C TYR A 117 17.46 -15.31 2.23
N LYS A 118 18.59 -14.79 2.66
CA LYS A 118 19.86 -15.42 2.42
C LYS A 118 20.11 -16.47 3.51
N ASP A 119 20.19 -17.74 3.12
CA ASP A 119 20.35 -18.88 4.03
C ASP A 119 21.77 -19.45 4.06
N THR A 120 22.65 -18.95 3.22
CA THR A 120 24.02 -19.43 3.06
C THR A 120 24.98 -18.25 2.92
N ASN A 121 26.00 -18.20 3.75
CA ASN A 121 27.05 -17.20 3.66
C ASN A 121 28.06 -17.51 2.56
N ILE A 122 28.58 -16.45 1.96
CA ILE A 122 29.83 -16.51 1.19
C ILE A 122 30.96 -16.70 2.19
N PRO A 123 32.01 -17.50 1.89
CA PRO A 123 33.14 -17.64 2.79
C PRO A 123 33.79 -16.31 3.18
N ASP A 124 34.09 -16.10 4.47
CA ASP A 124 34.57 -14.83 5.04
C ASP A 124 35.76 -14.21 4.31
N PHE A 125 36.63 -15.05 3.71
CA PHE A 125 37.76 -14.55 2.93
C PHE A 125 37.38 -13.87 1.62
N LEU A 126 36.11 -14.06 1.15
CA LEU A 126 35.55 -13.40 -0.02
C LEU A 126 34.67 -12.20 0.37
N ASN A 127 33.89 -12.36 1.43
CA ASN A 127 33.05 -11.26 1.98
C ASN A 127 32.84 -11.45 3.49
N PRO A 128 33.61 -10.78 4.35
CA PRO A 128 33.48 -10.92 5.80
C PRO A 128 32.22 -10.25 6.39
N ASN A 129 31.53 -9.43 5.61
CA ASN A 129 30.31 -8.73 6.05
C ASN A 129 29.03 -9.46 5.64
N ASP A 130 29.17 -10.58 4.94
CA ASP A 130 28.04 -11.36 4.46
C ASP A 130 27.21 -11.93 5.62
N LYS A 131 25.86 -11.91 5.49
CA LYS A 131 24.96 -12.31 6.56
C LYS A 131 23.92 -13.32 6.10
N ILE A 132 23.54 -14.20 7.02
CA ILE A 132 22.31 -15.00 6.93
C ILE A 132 21.19 -14.14 7.51
N ALA A 133 20.36 -13.55 6.65
CA ALA A 133 19.29 -12.63 7.02
C ALA A 133 18.35 -12.33 5.83
N TRP A 134 17.34 -11.55 6.08
CA TRP A 134 16.63 -10.85 5.01
C TRP A 134 17.54 -9.78 4.41
N VAL A 135 17.79 -9.87 3.12
CA VAL A 135 18.68 -8.97 2.37
C VAL A 135 17.98 -8.48 1.11
N THR A 136 18.57 -7.50 0.42
CA THR A 136 18.09 -7.09 -0.91
C THR A 136 18.99 -7.63 -2.01
N SER A 137 18.48 -7.64 -3.24
CA SER A 137 19.28 -8.01 -4.42
C SER A 137 20.43 -7.02 -4.69
N ALA A 138 20.33 -5.80 -4.17
CA ALA A 138 21.36 -4.75 -4.31
C ALA A 138 22.33 -4.69 -3.13
N ASP A 139 21.93 -5.19 -1.96
CA ASP A 139 22.72 -5.15 -0.72
C ASP A 139 22.48 -6.44 0.08
N ASN A 140 23.45 -7.29 0.12
CA ASN A 140 23.43 -8.56 0.85
C ASN A 140 24.27 -8.55 2.14
N GLU A 141 24.73 -7.39 2.59
CA GLU A 141 25.53 -7.20 3.79
C GLU A 141 24.71 -6.66 4.98
N ASN A 142 23.61 -5.98 4.71
CA ASN A 142 22.73 -5.42 5.73
C ASN A 142 21.50 -6.30 5.96
N ASP A 143 21.05 -6.35 7.22
CA ASP A 143 19.84 -7.06 7.62
C ASP A 143 18.61 -6.16 7.47
N TYR A 144 17.70 -6.59 6.62
CA TYR A 144 16.43 -5.93 6.31
C TYR A 144 15.22 -6.60 6.97
N SER A 145 15.43 -7.44 7.98
CA SER A 145 14.34 -8.14 8.71
C SER A 145 13.24 -7.21 9.23
N ASN A 146 13.63 -5.99 9.61
CA ASN A 146 12.73 -4.97 10.15
C ASN A 146 12.17 -4.03 9.08
N THR A 147 12.32 -4.34 7.78
CA THR A 147 11.67 -3.55 6.73
C THR A 147 10.16 -3.54 6.94
N PRO A 148 9.54 -2.35 7.09
CA PRO A 148 8.11 -2.25 7.31
C PRO A 148 7.33 -2.68 6.06
N LEU A 149 6.19 -3.32 6.31
CA LEU A 149 5.16 -3.61 5.33
C LEU A 149 4.00 -2.65 5.60
N PRO A 150 3.90 -1.54 4.86
CA PRO A 150 2.87 -0.52 5.12
C PRO A 150 1.45 -1.12 4.98
N PRO A 151 0.49 -0.74 5.83
CA PRO A 151 -0.82 -1.39 5.91
C PRO A 151 -1.67 -1.24 4.63
N ASN A 152 -1.41 -0.20 3.84
CA ASN A 152 -2.14 0.11 2.61
C ASN A 152 -1.33 -0.17 1.33
N ARG A 153 -0.17 -0.81 1.44
CA ARG A 153 0.69 -1.16 0.31
C ARG A 153 0.71 -2.66 0.08
N GLY A 154 0.61 -3.04 -1.17
CA GLY A 154 0.74 -4.42 -1.59
C GLY A 154 2.20 -4.84 -1.72
N PHE A 155 2.42 -6.14 -1.76
CA PHE A 155 3.68 -6.75 -2.14
C PHE A 155 3.44 -7.97 -3.03
N ILE A 156 4.47 -8.36 -3.78
CA ILE A 156 4.43 -9.54 -4.64
C ILE A 156 5.34 -10.60 -4.05
N ILE A 157 4.85 -11.83 -3.94
CA ILE A 157 5.67 -13.00 -3.59
C ILE A 157 5.97 -13.74 -4.87
N MET A 158 7.24 -13.83 -5.24
CA MET A 158 7.69 -14.63 -6.36
C MET A 158 8.32 -15.93 -5.86
N ARG A 159 7.62 -17.05 -6.11
CA ARG A 159 8.02 -18.38 -5.66
C ARG A 159 8.85 -19.12 -6.72
N ARG A 160 9.91 -19.77 -6.26
CA ARG A 160 10.73 -20.66 -7.11
C ARG A 160 10.18 -22.08 -7.15
N PRO A 161 9.83 -22.71 -6.01
CA PRO A 161 9.24 -24.03 -6.03
C PRO A 161 7.78 -23.98 -6.48
N THR A 162 7.30 -25.12 -6.98
CA THR A 162 5.90 -25.29 -7.41
C THR A 162 4.95 -25.67 -6.27
N SER A 163 5.45 -25.81 -5.03
CA SER A 163 4.64 -26.15 -3.86
C SER A 163 3.84 -24.93 -3.37
N GLU A 164 2.64 -25.17 -2.91
CA GLU A 164 1.84 -24.14 -2.25
C GLU A 164 2.50 -23.65 -0.96
N TYR A 165 2.32 -22.37 -0.68
CA TYR A 165 2.77 -21.73 0.55
C TYR A 165 1.64 -20.91 1.15
N GLY A 166 1.31 -21.18 2.41
CA GLY A 166 0.30 -20.45 3.15
C GLY A 166 0.94 -19.45 4.12
N ILE A 167 0.51 -18.19 4.06
CA ILE A 167 0.88 -17.18 5.05
C ILE A 167 -0.34 -16.93 5.93
N THR A 168 -0.11 -16.92 7.24
CA THR A 168 -1.11 -16.44 8.19
C THR A 168 -0.56 -15.18 8.85
N VAL A 169 -1.24 -14.06 8.63
CA VAL A 169 -0.90 -12.78 9.23
C VAL A 169 -1.88 -12.52 10.36
N PHE A 170 -1.37 -12.14 11.52
CA PHE A 170 -2.16 -11.72 12.67
C PHE A 170 -1.91 -10.24 12.90
N GLY A 171 -2.94 -9.51 13.29
CA GLY A 171 -2.87 -8.09 13.62
C GLY A 171 -4.24 -7.54 13.99
N ASP A 172 -4.26 -6.31 14.45
CA ASP A 172 -5.49 -5.59 14.70
C ASP A 172 -6.14 -5.21 13.35
N VAL A 173 -7.46 -5.29 13.29
CA VAL A 173 -8.24 -4.79 12.15
C VAL A 173 -8.50 -3.31 12.41
N ILE A 174 -8.07 -2.48 11.47
CA ILE A 174 -8.40 -1.05 11.49
C ILE A 174 -9.90 -0.96 11.13
N ASP A 175 -10.70 -0.38 12.00
CA ASP A 175 -12.15 -0.21 11.82
C ASP A 175 -12.55 1.22 11.41
N ASP A 176 -11.57 2.11 11.30
CA ASP A 176 -11.73 3.47 10.78
C ASP A 176 -11.53 3.52 9.26
N ASP A 177 -12.04 4.54 8.59
CA ASP A 177 -11.71 4.84 7.20
C ASP A 177 -10.20 5.06 7.06
N VAL A 178 -9.61 4.57 5.96
CA VAL A 178 -8.18 4.73 5.68
C VAL A 178 -7.99 5.52 4.39
N ASN A 179 -7.20 6.57 4.48
CA ASN A 179 -6.77 7.34 3.31
C ASN A 179 -5.57 6.65 2.66
N VAL A 180 -5.73 6.32 1.39
CA VAL A 180 -4.68 5.70 0.60
C VAL A 180 -4.16 6.73 -0.40
N PRO A 181 -2.98 7.31 -0.19
CA PRO A 181 -2.41 8.24 -1.15
C PRO A 181 -2.00 7.52 -2.43
N ILE A 182 -2.48 8.04 -3.55
CA ILE A 182 -2.18 7.54 -4.90
C ILE A 182 -1.36 8.60 -5.62
N ALA A 183 -0.09 8.32 -5.84
CA ALA A 183 0.84 9.18 -6.56
C ALA A 183 0.74 8.96 -8.08
N ASP A 184 1.36 9.86 -8.86
CA ASP A 184 1.49 9.67 -10.30
C ASP A 184 2.20 8.35 -10.63
N GLY A 185 1.76 7.68 -11.68
CA GLY A 185 2.28 6.41 -12.12
C GLY A 185 1.58 5.22 -11.47
N TYR A 186 2.29 4.09 -11.38
CA TYR A 186 1.77 2.88 -10.78
C TYR A 186 1.86 2.93 -9.25
N ASN A 187 0.78 2.51 -8.59
CA ASN A 187 0.70 2.34 -7.15
C ASN A 187 0.23 0.92 -6.86
N LEU A 188 1.00 0.14 -6.14
CA LEU A 188 0.57 -1.20 -5.72
C LEU A 188 -0.13 -1.09 -4.38
N ILE A 189 -1.44 -1.28 -4.39
CA ILE A 189 -2.31 -1.11 -3.24
C ILE A 189 -2.73 -2.46 -2.70
N CYS A 190 -2.76 -2.59 -1.39
CA CYS A 190 -3.45 -3.66 -0.68
C CYS A 190 -4.52 -3.01 0.18
N VAL A 191 -5.72 -3.53 0.12
CA VAL A 191 -6.77 -3.04 0.99
C VAL A 191 -6.49 -3.49 2.41
N PRO A 192 -6.53 -2.58 3.41
CA PRO A 192 -6.07 -2.87 4.77
C PRO A 192 -7.01 -3.78 5.57
N TYR A 193 -8.13 -4.18 4.99
CA TYR A 193 -9.13 -5.04 5.64
C TYR A 193 -9.27 -6.36 4.90
N PRO A 194 -9.68 -7.44 5.60
CA PRO A 194 -10.24 -8.59 4.92
C PRO A 194 -11.53 -8.15 4.22
N ILE A 195 -11.41 -7.78 2.93
CA ILE A 195 -12.57 -7.38 2.15
C ILE A 195 -13.44 -8.61 1.95
N PRO A 196 -14.72 -8.55 2.31
CA PRO A 196 -15.67 -9.53 1.82
C PRO A 196 -15.65 -9.53 0.29
N ASP A 197 -15.87 -10.66 -0.35
CA ASP A 197 -16.07 -10.77 -1.82
C ASP A 197 -17.18 -9.82 -2.34
N SER A 198 -17.88 -9.15 -1.43
CA SER A 198 -18.94 -8.19 -1.71
C SER A 198 -18.46 -6.79 -2.08
N VAL A 199 -17.22 -6.40 -1.79
CA VAL A 199 -16.70 -5.09 -2.24
C VAL A 199 -16.25 -5.20 -3.68
N THR A 200 -16.94 -4.48 -4.54
CA THR A 200 -16.72 -4.50 -5.99
C THR A 200 -16.14 -3.18 -6.47
N LEU A 201 -15.80 -3.09 -7.75
CA LEU A 201 -15.36 -1.83 -8.36
C LEU A 201 -16.42 -0.72 -8.22
N ASP A 202 -17.73 -1.06 -8.34
CA ASP A 202 -18.82 -0.10 -8.16
C ASP A 202 -18.91 0.41 -6.71
N ASP A 203 -18.54 -0.42 -5.73
CA ASP A 203 -18.61 -0.08 -4.29
C ASP A 203 -17.33 0.57 -3.78
N SER A 204 -16.28 0.62 -4.59
CA SER A 204 -14.93 1.01 -4.18
C SER A 204 -14.75 2.50 -3.85
N GLY A 205 -15.66 3.36 -4.32
CA GLY A 205 -15.48 4.80 -4.26
C GLY A 205 -14.33 5.34 -5.15
N LEU A 206 -13.70 4.50 -5.98
CA LEU A 206 -12.63 4.93 -6.90
C LEU A 206 -13.12 5.85 -8.03
N TYR A 207 -14.42 5.92 -8.26
CA TYR A 207 -15.03 6.86 -9.20
C TYR A 207 -16.15 7.63 -8.51
N ASP A 208 -16.09 8.96 -8.62
CA ASP A 208 -17.15 9.87 -8.18
C ASP A 208 -17.44 10.90 -9.29
N ALA A 209 -18.65 10.86 -9.82
CA ALA A 209 -19.11 11.79 -10.86
C ALA A 209 -19.15 13.26 -10.41
N THR A 210 -19.11 13.53 -9.12
CA THR A 210 -19.13 14.89 -8.54
C THR A 210 -17.73 15.47 -8.33
N ASP A 211 -16.70 14.63 -8.32
CA ASP A 211 -15.30 15.05 -8.18
C ASP A 211 -14.73 15.51 -9.53
N THR A 212 -15.00 16.75 -9.89
CA THR A 212 -14.53 17.34 -11.17
C THR A 212 -13.05 17.64 -11.21
N GLY A 213 -12.37 17.58 -10.07
CA GLY A 213 -10.92 17.82 -9.93
C GLY A 213 -10.10 16.54 -9.85
N PHE A 214 -10.75 15.39 -9.73
CA PHE A 214 -10.13 14.06 -9.57
C PHE A 214 -9.12 14.00 -8.41
N ILE A 215 -9.43 14.71 -7.31
CA ILE A 215 -8.59 14.72 -6.10
C ILE A 215 -8.99 13.61 -5.12
N HIS A 216 -10.18 13.02 -5.27
CA HIS A 216 -10.71 11.92 -4.47
C HIS A 216 -11.14 10.72 -5.33
N SER A 217 -11.08 10.84 -6.65
CA SER A 217 -11.50 9.81 -7.59
C SER A 217 -10.56 9.69 -8.79
N LEU A 218 -10.60 8.54 -9.46
CA LEU A 218 -9.86 8.31 -10.70
C LEU A 218 -10.49 9.07 -11.86
N GLN A 219 -9.65 9.61 -12.74
CA GLN A 219 -10.11 10.24 -13.95
C GLN A 219 -10.73 9.21 -14.90
N PRO A 220 -12.00 9.37 -15.27
CA PRO A 220 -12.63 8.52 -16.27
C PRO A 220 -12.15 8.86 -17.69
N GLY A 221 -12.47 8.01 -18.64
CA GLY A 221 -12.15 8.27 -20.05
C GLY A 221 -12.99 7.46 -21.01
N LEU A 222 -12.77 7.67 -22.30
CA LEU A 222 -13.43 6.92 -23.36
C LEU A 222 -12.84 5.53 -23.53
N ASP A 223 -11.57 5.39 -23.24
CA ASP A 223 -10.74 4.17 -23.39
C ASP A 223 -9.65 4.10 -22.32
N ALA A 224 -8.94 2.98 -22.31
CA ALA A 224 -7.84 2.75 -21.35
C ALA A 224 -6.63 3.69 -21.56
N ASP A 225 -6.48 4.32 -22.73
CA ASP A 225 -5.40 5.24 -22.99
C ASP A 225 -5.67 6.62 -22.38
N THR A 226 -6.93 7.01 -22.28
CA THR A 226 -7.37 8.31 -21.75
C THR A 226 -7.77 8.27 -20.29
N ALA A 227 -8.29 7.15 -19.79
CA ALA A 227 -8.68 6.95 -18.40
C ALA A 227 -7.52 6.52 -17.51
N GLU A 228 -7.66 6.74 -16.20
CA GLU A 228 -6.84 6.10 -15.18
C GLU A 228 -7.31 4.66 -14.95
N LEU A 229 -6.41 3.77 -14.51
CA LEU A 229 -6.65 2.35 -14.55
C LEU A 229 -6.58 1.71 -13.18
N VAL A 230 -7.45 0.71 -12.96
CA VAL A 230 -7.27 -0.32 -11.93
C VAL A 230 -6.81 -1.60 -12.63
N VAL A 231 -5.72 -2.18 -12.17
CA VAL A 231 -5.10 -3.36 -12.80
C VAL A 231 -5.06 -4.49 -11.81
N MET A 232 -5.87 -5.52 -12.04
CA MET A 232 -6.03 -6.66 -11.13
C MET A 232 -5.51 -7.95 -11.73
N TRP A 233 -4.99 -8.83 -10.89
CA TRP A 233 -4.55 -10.17 -11.28
C TRP A 233 -5.72 -11.14 -11.35
N SER A 234 -5.89 -11.82 -12.47
CA SER A 234 -7.00 -12.75 -12.71
C SER A 234 -6.67 -14.23 -12.43
N GLY A 235 -5.46 -14.52 -11.92
CA GLY A 235 -4.92 -15.88 -11.82
C GLY A 235 -4.09 -16.32 -13.03
N SER A 236 -4.27 -15.71 -14.21
CA SER A 236 -3.56 -16.03 -15.44
C SER A 236 -2.91 -14.83 -16.13
N GLY A 237 -3.27 -13.60 -15.72
CA GLY A 237 -2.76 -12.37 -16.29
C GLY A 237 -3.39 -11.15 -15.63
N TYR A 238 -2.86 -9.98 -15.95
CA TYR A 238 -3.43 -8.73 -15.48
C TYR A 238 -4.55 -8.27 -16.39
N ILE A 239 -5.67 -7.86 -15.77
CA ILE A 239 -6.81 -7.23 -16.44
C ILE A 239 -6.83 -5.76 -16.03
N GLN A 240 -6.95 -4.89 -17.03
CA GLN A 240 -7.06 -3.45 -16.84
C GLN A 240 -8.52 -3.05 -16.85
N TYR A 241 -8.95 -2.34 -15.81
CA TYR A 241 -10.29 -1.77 -15.66
C TYR A 241 -10.18 -0.25 -15.67
N PHE A 242 -11.18 0.41 -16.23
CA PHE A 242 -11.33 1.86 -16.18
C PHE A 242 -12.79 2.26 -16.12
N TYR A 243 -13.07 3.45 -15.61
CA TYR A 243 -14.42 3.97 -15.63
C TYR A 243 -14.64 4.74 -16.93
N LYS A 244 -15.64 4.31 -17.69
CA LYS A 244 -16.06 4.95 -18.92
C LYS A 244 -17.20 5.91 -18.62
N ASP A 245 -16.99 7.20 -18.84
CA ASP A 245 -17.96 8.26 -18.54
C ASP A 245 -18.77 8.72 -19.77
N GLN A 246 -18.32 8.36 -20.96
CA GLN A 246 -18.93 8.75 -22.23
C GLN A 246 -19.20 7.53 -23.09
N ASN A 247 -20.34 7.54 -23.75
CA ASN A 247 -20.66 6.54 -24.77
C ASN A 247 -20.12 6.96 -26.14
N ILE A 248 -19.67 6.00 -26.91
CA ILE A 248 -19.52 6.16 -28.35
C ILE A 248 -20.92 6.36 -28.93
N PRO A 249 -21.12 7.27 -29.92
CA PRO A 249 -22.44 7.45 -30.51
C PRO A 249 -23.04 6.13 -31.02
N ASP A 250 -24.33 5.88 -30.74
CA ASP A 250 -25.02 4.61 -31.05
C ASP A 250 -24.89 4.15 -32.50
N PHE A 251 -24.71 5.07 -33.44
CA PHE A 251 -24.52 4.70 -34.87
C PHE A 251 -23.16 4.08 -35.14
N LEU A 252 -22.18 4.25 -34.22
CA LEU A 252 -20.85 3.62 -34.30
C LEU A 252 -20.80 2.35 -33.44
N ASN A 253 -21.39 2.38 -32.25
CA ASN A 253 -21.49 1.24 -31.34
C ASN A 253 -22.72 1.30 -30.46
N PRO A 254 -23.84 0.64 -30.83
CA PRO A 254 -25.08 0.65 -30.06
C PRO A 254 -25.02 -0.12 -28.74
N ASN A 255 -23.96 -0.92 -28.53
CA ASN A 255 -23.78 -1.71 -27.31
C ASN A 255 -22.89 -1.04 -26.27
N ASP A 256 -22.38 0.14 -26.61
CA ASP A 256 -21.47 0.88 -25.75
C ASP A 256 -22.14 1.32 -24.43
N LYS A 257 -21.42 1.20 -23.32
CA LYS A 257 -21.96 1.47 -21.98
C LYS A 257 -21.06 2.38 -21.17
N ARG A 258 -21.68 3.13 -20.23
CA ARG A 258 -20.96 3.87 -19.20
C ARG A 258 -20.84 3.03 -17.94
N GLY A 259 -19.72 3.13 -17.27
CA GLY A 259 -19.42 2.41 -16.04
C GLY A 259 -18.03 1.79 -16.07
N TRP A 260 -17.74 0.96 -15.10
CA TRP A 260 -16.51 0.16 -15.12
C TRP A 260 -16.56 -0.86 -16.26
N VAL A 261 -15.52 -0.84 -17.07
CA VAL A 261 -15.31 -1.78 -18.20
C VAL A 261 -13.86 -2.24 -18.22
N THR A 262 -13.56 -3.25 -19.05
CA THR A 262 -12.16 -3.67 -19.25
C THR A 262 -11.58 -3.05 -20.52
N SER A 263 -10.24 -2.96 -20.58
CA SER A 263 -9.55 -2.50 -21.80
C SER A 263 -9.75 -3.43 -23.00
N ALA A 264 -10.07 -4.71 -22.74
CA ALA A 264 -10.32 -5.72 -23.77
C ALA A 264 -11.78 -5.77 -24.22
N ASP A 265 -12.71 -5.32 -23.37
CA ASP A 265 -14.16 -5.35 -23.64
C ASP A 265 -14.81 -4.14 -22.97
N ASN A 266 -15.10 -3.11 -23.74
CA ASN A 266 -15.74 -1.89 -23.29
C ASN A 266 -17.26 -1.85 -23.55
N GLU A 267 -17.85 -2.97 -23.97
CA GLU A 267 -19.29 -3.12 -24.18
C GLU A 267 -20.00 -3.77 -22.99
N ASN A 268 -19.25 -4.55 -22.18
CA ASN A 268 -19.79 -5.19 -20.99
C ASN A 268 -19.31 -4.52 -19.71
N LEU A 269 -20.27 -4.26 -18.81
CA LEU A 269 -19.95 -3.68 -17.51
C LEU A 269 -19.23 -4.69 -16.62
N ALA A 270 -18.20 -4.20 -15.94
CA ALA A 270 -17.33 -4.95 -15.04
C ALA A 270 -17.40 -4.43 -13.59
N GLY A 271 -18.35 -3.55 -13.27
CA GLY A 271 -18.47 -2.91 -11.96
C GLY A 271 -18.68 -3.89 -10.80
N SER A 272 -19.31 -5.04 -11.06
CA SER A 272 -19.48 -6.12 -10.07
C SER A 272 -18.23 -6.98 -9.86
N THR A 273 -17.08 -6.63 -10.43
CA THR A 273 -15.83 -7.37 -10.21
C THR A 273 -15.35 -7.15 -8.76
N PRO A 274 -15.16 -8.25 -7.98
CA PRO A 274 -14.67 -8.14 -6.61
C PRO A 274 -13.24 -7.59 -6.57
N MET A 275 -12.96 -6.71 -5.63
CA MET A 275 -11.63 -6.15 -5.39
C MET A 275 -10.91 -6.98 -4.33
N ASN A 276 -10.31 -8.09 -4.74
CA ASN A 276 -9.62 -9.02 -3.83
C ASN A 276 -8.10 -8.86 -3.91
N GLY A 277 -7.43 -8.89 -2.74
CA GLY A 277 -5.97 -8.88 -2.64
C GLY A 277 -5.32 -7.55 -3.03
N SER A 278 -4.14 -7.63 -3.63
CA SER A 278 -3.41 -6.45 -4.09
C SER A 278 -3.68 -6.18 -5.56
N PHE A 279 -3.77 -4.89 -5.91
CA PHE A 279 -3.97 -4.43 -7.27
C PHE A 279 -3.17 -3.16 -7.54
N PHE A 280 -2.93 -2.85 -8.80
CA PHE A 280 -2.31 -1.58 -9.16
C PHE A 280 -3.38 -0.56 -9.50
N ILE A 281 -3.12 0.69 -9.09
CA ILE A 281 -3.77 1.86 -9.64
C ILE A 281 -2.73 2.61 -10.49
N LEU A 282 -3.05 2.85 -11.75
CA LEU A 282 -2.27 3.71 -12.62
C LEU A 282 -2.90 5.09 -12.69
N ARG A 283 -2.26 6.05 -12.03
CA ARG A 283 -2.64 7.46 -12.11
C ARG A 283 -1.85 8.14 -13.21
N LYS A 284 -2.52 8.94 -14.02
CA LYS A 284 -1.92 9.61 -15.18
C LYS A 284 -1.71 11.09 -14.92
N ALA A 285 -0.48 11.58 -15.12
CA ALA A 285 -0.22 13.01 -15.08
C ALA A 285 -1.01 13.75 -16.20
N PRO A 286 -1.47 15.00 -15.97
CA PRO A 286 -1.05 15.91 -14.91
C PRO A 286 -2.03 15.99 -13.72
N ASN A 287 -2.73 14.93 -13.39
CA ASN A 287 -3.69 14.96 -12.29
C ASN A 287 -2.98 15.17 -10.93
N PRO A 288 -3.61 15.89 -9.98
CA PRO A 288 -3.07 16.02 -8.64
C PRO A 288 -3.00 14.66 -7.94
N ALA A 289 -2.19 14.54 -6.88
CA ALA A 289 -2.20 13.34 -6.05
C ALA A 289 -3.63 13.05 -5.56
N LEU A 290 -4.03 11.79 -5.59
CA LEU A 290 -5.34 11.33 -5.17
C LEU A 290 -5.25 10.80 -3.75
N ASN A 291 -6.13 11.25 -2.86
CA ASN A 291 -6.40 10.61 -1.59
C ASN A 291 -7.67 9.76 -1.73
N TRP A 292 -7.48 8.46 -1.94
CA TRP A 292 -8.59 7.53 -1.99
C TRP A 292 -8.99 7.13 -0.58
N VAL A 293 -10.21 7.49 -0.18
CA VAL A 293 -10.79 7.06 1.08
C VAL A 293 -11.40 5.68 0.87
N PHE A 294 -10.76 4.67 1.44
CA PHE A 294 -11.34 3.34 1.46
C PHE A 294 -12.36 3.25 2.59
N PRO A 295 -13.65 3.04 2.28
CA PRO A 295 -14.70 3.03 3.29
C PRO A 295 -14.54 1.82 4.23
N SER A 296 -14.70 2.05 5.53
CA SER A 296 -14.77 0.97 6.51
C SER A 296 -15.86 -0.03 6.13
N VAL A 297 -15.49 -1.31 6.03
CA VAL A 297 -16.43 -2.41 5.76
C VAL A 297 -16.91 -3.08 7.06
N VAL A 298 -16.39 -2.63 8.19
CA VAL A 298 -16.84 -3.07 9.52
C VAL A 298 -18.03 -2.20 9.89
N THR A 299 -19.23 -2.69 9.62
CA THR A 299 -20.45 -2.10 10.20
C THR A 299 -20.48 -2.48 11.69
N PRO A 300 -20.58 -1.49 12.60
CA PRO A 300 -20.67 -1.73 14.03
C PRO A 300 -21.91 -2.56 14.41
#